data_6bd3d303644b31eacd3ff40ca85b333f
#
_entry.id   6bd3d303644b31eacd3ff40ca85b333f
#
_cell.length_a   1.000
_cell.length_b   1.000
_cell.length_c   1.000
_cell.angle_alpha   90.00
_cell.angle_beta   90.00
_cell.angle_gamma   90.00
#
_symmetry.space_group_name_H-M   'P 1'
#
loop_
_entity.id
_entity.type
_entity.pdbx_description
1 polymer ?
#
loop_
_entity_poly.entity_id
_entity_poly.type
_entity_poly.pdbx_seq_one_letter_code
_entity_poly.pdbx_strand_id
1 'polypeptide(L)'
;MGKDVIIACDFASKEETLNFLDKFTGKKPFVKIGMELFYAEGPQIVKDLKARGHKIFLDLKLHDIPNTVKKSMAVLSKLDVDMTNLHAAGTISMMEGALEGLTRPDGTRPLLIAVTQLTSTDQERMENDLLIKEPIDKVVMHYAHNASVAGLDGVVCSPLEAGKVHETCGEKFLTVTPGVRFADGDIGDQKRVMTPAEAKKIGSDYIVVGRPITAAADPVKAYERCCDEFIG
;
A
#
# COMPACT_ATOMS: atom_id res chain seq x y z
N MET A 1 11.34 -10.40 -5.37
CA MET A 1 9.87 -10.58 -5.37
C MET A 1 9.35 -10.12 -6.72
N GLY A 2 8.30 -10.73 -7.25
CA GLY A 2 7.73 -10.32 -8.54
C GLY A 2 6.81 -9.12 -8.39
N LYS A 3 6.59 -8.40 -9.50
CA LYS A 3 5.61 -7.31 -9.59
C LYS A 3 4.19 -7.86 -9.43
N ASP A 4 3.29 -7.09 -8.76
CA ASP A 4 1.88 -7.49 -8.62
C ASP A 4 0.96 -6.26 -8.61
N VAL A 5 -0.31 -6.50 -8.97
CA VAL A 5 -1.37 -5.48 -8.99
C VAL A 5 -2.29 -5.70 -7.80
N ILE A 6 -2.43 -4.67 -6.97
CA ILE A 6 -3.27 -4.70 -5.77
C ILE A 6 -4.56 -3.91 -6.04
N ILE A 7 -5.72 -4.55 -5.94
CA ILE A 7 -7.00 -3.86 -6.07
C ILE A 7 -7.36 -3.19 -4.74
N ALA A 8 -7.57 -1.88 -4.76
CA ALA A 8 -8.08 -1.17 -3.58
C ALA A 8 -9.58 -1.42 -3.42
N CYS A 9 -9.95 -2.28 -2.48
CA CYS A 9 -11.34 -2.58 -2.12
C CYS A 9 -11.86 -1.55 -1.11
N ASP A 10 -12.01 -0.30 -1.56
CA ASP A 10 -12.54 0.80 -0.75
C ASP A 10 -14.09 0.82 -0.89
N PHE A 11 -14.75 -0.23 -0.36
CA PHE A 11 -16.19 -0.41 -0.32
C PHE A 11 -16.71 -0.16 1.10
N ALA A 12 -17.98 0.26 1.19
CA ALA A 12 -18.61 0.58 2.47
C ALA A 12 -19.00 -0.67 3.29
N SER A 13 -19.08 -1.84 2.66
CA SER A 13 -19.51 -3.06 3.31
C SER A 13 -18.83 -4.33 2.80
N LYS A 14 -18.90 -5.38 3.62
CA LYS A 14 -18.48 -6.74 3.23
C LYS A 14 -19.30 -7.24 2.05
N GLU A 15 -20.61 -6.99 2.02
CA GLU A 15 -21.47 -7.46 0.94
C GLU A 15 -21.05 -6.92 -0.41
N GLU A 16 -20.81 -5.60 -0.50
CA GLU A 16 -20.31 -4.96 -1.73
C GLU A 16 -18.96 -5.53 -2.14
N THR A 17 -18.04 -5.71 -1.18
CA THR A 17 -16.73 -6.29 -1.41
C THR A 17 -16.82 -7.70 -1.99
N LEU A 18 -17.65 -8.56 -1.40
CA LEU A 18 -17.81 -9.93 -1.86
C LEU A 18 -18.48 -10.00 -3.24
N ASN A 19 -19.54 -9.21 -3.46
CA ASN A 19 -20.23 -9.12 -4.76
C ASN A 19 -19.28 -8.65 -5.87
N PHE A 20 -18.36 -7.74 -5.55
CA PHE A 20 -17.31 -7.31 -6.47
C PHE A 20 -16.32 -8.44 -6.77
N LEU A 21 -15.79 -9.12 -5.75
CA LEU A 21 -14.79 -10.17 -5.89
C LEU A 21 -15.35 -11.46 -6.52
N ASP A 22 -16.63 -11.73 -6.39
CA ASP A 22 -17.31 -12.88 -7.03
C ASP A 22 -17.31 -12.79 -8.56
N LYS A 23 -17.07 -11.61 -9.13
CA LYS A 23 -16.87 -11.42 -10.59
C LYS A 23 -15.57 -12.05 -11.10
N PHE A 24 -14.56 -12.23 -10.22
CA PHE A 24 -13.24 -12.78 -10.57
C PHE A 24 -13.21 -14.30 -10.48
N THR A 25 -14.00 -14.98 -11.34
CA THR A 25 -14.06 -16.44 -11.38
C THR A 25 -12.70 -17.05 -11.77
N GLY A 26 -12.19 -17.96 -10.93
CA GLY A 26 -10.90 -18.64 -11.17
C GLY A 26 -9.64 -17.80 -10.89
N LYS A 27 -9.79 -16.51 -10.57
CA LYS A 27 -8.68 -15.62 -10.17
C LYS A 27 -8.84 -15.18 -8.73
N LYS A 28 -7.73 -14.95 -8.04
CA LYS A 28 -7.69 -14.44 -6.67
C LYS A 28 -6.80 -13.20 -6.62
N PRO A 29 -7.32 -12.02 -7.03
CA PRO A 29 -6.54 -10.80 -7.00
C PRO A 29 -5.96 -10.53 -5.61
N PHE A 30 -4.78 -9.92 -5.55
CA PHE A 30 -4.27 -9.30 -4.35
C PHE A 30 -5.13 -8.07 -4.05
N VAL A 31 -5.69 -7.97 -2.84
CA VAL A 31 -6.61 -6.89 -2.48
C VAL A 31 -6.08 -6.06 -1.32
N LYS A 32 -6.33 -4.76 -1.35
CA LYS A 32 -6.11 -3.84 -0.24
C LYS A 32 -7.41 -3.62 0.51
N ILE A 33 -7.38 -3.85 1.82
CA ILE A 33 -8.44 -3.47 2.75
C ILE A 33 -8.01 -2.20 3.45
N GLY A 34 -8.70 -1.10 3.20
CA GLY A 34 -8.47 0.19 3.84
C GLY A 34 -9.21 0.37 5.16
N MET A 35 -9.03 1.54 5.76
CA MET A 35 -9.62 1.90 7.05
C MET A 35 -11.15 1.83 7.05
N GLU A 36 -11.81 2.34 6.01
CA GLU A 36 -13.29 2.36 5.91
C GLU A 36 -13.86 0.95 6.09
N LEU A 37 -13.49 0.03 5.21
CA LEU A 37 -13.99 -1.35 5.24
C LEU A 37 -13.57 -2.09 6.52
N PHE A 38 -12.34 -1.89 6.98
CA PHE A 38 -11.87 -2.55 8.19
C PHE A 38 -12.58 -2.05 9.46
N TYR A 39 -12.86 -0.75 9.57
CA TYR A 39 -13.59 -0.20 10.72
C TYR A 39 -15.07 -0.54 10.68
N ALA A 40 -15.67 -0.68 9.50
CA ALA A 40 -17.06 -1.12 9.36
C ALA A 40 -17.26 -2.60 9.73
N GLU A 41 -16.35 -3.47 9.30
CA GLU A 41 -16.54 -4.94 9.36
C GLU A 41 -15.62 -5.66 10.38
N GLY A 42 -14.66 -4.94 10.92
CA GLY A 42 -13.67 -5.48 11.85
C GLY A 42 -12.74 -6.54 11.24
N PRO A 43 -12.01 -7.30 12.08
CA PRO A 43 -11.06 -8.32 11.61
C PRO A 43 -11.69 -9.47 10.82
N GLN A 44 -13.02 -9.62 10.90
CA GLN A 44 -13.72 -10.73 10.24
C GLN A 44 -13.63 -10.65 8.71
N ILE A 45 -13.65 -9.44 8.13
CA ILE A 45 -13.50 -9.27 6.68
C ILE A 45 -12.16 -9.83 6.17
N VAL A 46 -11.08 -9.64 6.94
CA VAL A 46 -9.76 -10.19 6.60
C VAL A 46 -9.79 -11.71 6.56
N LYS A 47 -10.36 -12.34 7.60
CA LYS A 47 -10.47 -13.80 7.68
C LYS A 47 -11.31 -14.39 6.54
N ASP A 48 -12.42 -13.74 6.21
CA ASP A 48 -13.31 -14.18 5.13
C ASP A 48 -12.63 -14.12 3.76
N LEU A 49 -11.85 -13.07 3.48
CA LEU A 49 -11.13 -12.95 2.23
C LEU A 49 -9.91 -13.88 2.16
N LYS A 50 -9.21 -14.10 3.28
CA LYS A 50 -8.15 -15.13 3.37
C LYS A 50 -8.70 -16.52 3.11
N ALA A 51 -9.85 -16.87 3.69
CA ALA A 51 -10.53 -18.16 3.45
C ALA A 51 -10.93 -18.37 1.99
N ARG A 52 -11.16 -17.28 1.23
CA ARG A 52 -11.39 -17.29 -0.23
C ARG A 52 -10.11 -17.40 -1.06
N GLY A 53 -8.93 -17.35 -0.43
CA GLY A 53 -7.62 -17.49 -1.06
C GLY A 53 -7.02 -16.19 -1.60
N HIS A 54 -7.54 -15.03 -1.20
CA HIS A 54 -6.94 -13.75 -1.56
C HIS A 54 -5.68 -13.45 -0.76
N LYS A 55 -4.67 -12.85 -1.39
CA LYS A 55 -3.64 -12.09 -0.69
C LYS A 55 -4.22 -10.77 -0.20
N ILE A 56 -3.78 -10.30 0.97
CA ILE A 56 -4.34 -9.09 1.60
C ILE A 56 -3.23 -8.11 1.99
N PHE A 57 -3.33 -6.89 1.49
CA PHE A 57 -2.67 -5.72 2.02
C PHE A 57 -3.64 -5.00 2.98
N LEU A 58 -3.36 -5.05 4.28
CA LEU A 58 -4.15 -4.36 5.30
C LEU A 58 -3.58 -2.96 5.51
N ASP A 59 -4.28 -1.95 4.98
CA ASP A 59 -3.83 -0.57 4.84
C ASP A 59 -4.45 0.34 5.91
N LEU A 60 -3.95 0.23 7.15
CA LEU A 60 -4.46 0.98 8.32
C LEU A 60 -3.60 2.18 8.73
N LYS A 61 -2.37 2.30 8.17
CA LYS A 61 -1.47 3.43 8.37
C LYS A 61 -1.24 3.78 9.85
N LEU A 62 -0.83 2.79 10.66
CA LEU A 62 -0.62 3.00 12.09
C LEU A 62 0.36 4.17 12.36
N HIS A 63 0.00 5.01 13.31
CA HIS A 63 0.84 6.13 13.74
C HIS A 63 0.51 6.47 15.19
N ASP A 64 1.37 6.05 16.11
CA ASP A 64 1.23 6.28 17.56
C ASP A 64 2.62 6.08 18.22
N ILE A 65 2.72 6.22 19.53
CA ILE A 65 3.96 5.93 20.26
C ILE A 65 4.42 4.47 20.03
N PRO A 66 5.74 4.19 20.07
CA PRO A 66 6.30 2.89 19.69
C PRO A 66 5.63 1.69 20.35
N ASN A 67 5.35 1.76 21.66
CA ASN A 67 4.74 0.64 22.38
C ASN A 67 3.29 0.37 21.96
N THR A 68 2.50 1.41 21.63
CA THR A 68 1.13 1.24 21.14
C THR A 68 1.14 0.57 19.77
N VAL A 69 2.02 1.05 18.85
CA VAL A 69 2.16 0.47 17.52
C VAL A 69 2.66 -0.98 17.60
N LYS A 70 3.65 -1.28 18.46
CA LYS A 70 4.11 -2.65 18.72
C LYS A 70 2.97 -3.58 19.11
N LYS A 71 2.16 -3.20 20.09
CA LYS A 71 1.03 -4.01 20.57
C LYS A 71 -0.05 -4.19 19.49
N SER A 72 -0.34 -3.14 18.73
CA SER A 72 -1.29 -3.19 17.62
C SER A 72 -0.82 -4.12 16.51
N MET A 73 0.46 -4.04 16.13
CA MET A 73 1.06 -4.95 15.14
C MET A 73 1.06 -6.40 15.59
N ALA A 74 1.24 -6.67 16.89
CA ALA A 74 1.12 -8.03 17.45
C ALA A 74 -0.30 -8.58 17.37
N VAL A 75 -1.33 -7.74 17.35
CA VAL A 75 -2.71 -8.15 17.04
C VAL A 75 -2.88 -8.43 15.55
N LEU A 76 -2.37 -7.53 14.68
CA LEU A 76 -2.46 -7.67 13.23
C LEU A 76 -1.70 -8.91 12.71
N SER A 77 -0.58 -9.27 13.35
CA SER A 77 0.21 -10.47 12.98
C SER A 77 -0.59 -11.78 13.01
N LYS A 78 -1.70 -11.81 13.78
CA LYS A 78 -2.59 -12.99 13.92
C LYS A 78 -3.65 -13.08 12.82
N LEU A 79 -3.79 -12.06 11.96
CA LEU A 79 -4.81 -12.02 10.91
C LEU A 79 -4.37 -12.68 9.60
N ASP A 80 -3.12 -13.17 9.54
CA ASP A 80 -2.53 -13.82 8.36
C ASP A 80 -2.59 -12.96 7.08
N VAL A 81 -2.43 -11.65 7.23
CA VAL A 81 -2.31 -10.75 6.09
C VAL A 81 -0.95 -10.93 5.41
N ASP A 82 -0.85 -10.56 4.14
CA ASP A 82 0.39 -10.69 3.37
C ASP A 82 1.25 -9.40 3.45
N MET A 83 0.62 -8.26 3.68
CA MET A 83 1.25 -6.94 3.79
C MET A 83 0.46 -6.05 4.74
N THR A 84 1.15 -5.20 5.50
CA THR A 84 0.54 -4.11 6.29
C THR A 84 1.44 -2.89 6.31
N ASN A 85 0.95 -1.77 6.84
CA ASN A 85 1.69 -0.51 6.83
C ASN A 85 1.55 0.33 8.11
N LEU A 86 2.39 1.35 8.14
CA LEU A 86 2.41 2.43 9.13
C LEU A 86 2.89 3.72 8.45
N HIS A 87 2.93 4.85 9.19
CA HIS A 87 3.53 6.09 8.70
C HIS A 87 5.02 6.19 9.06
N ALA A 88 5.88 6.52 8.08
CA ALA A 88 7.31 6.75 8.32
C ALA A 88 7.58 7.95 9.24
N ALA A 89 6.68 8.93 9.25
CA ALA A 89 6.75 10.12 10.12
C ALA A 89 6.75 9.78 11.64
N GLY A 90 6.40 8.56 12.03
CA GLY A 90 6.42 8.09 13.42
C GLY A 90 7.82 7.80 13.98
N THR A 91 8.90 8.08 13.24
CA THR A 91 10.30 7.86 13.58
C THR A 91 10.79 6.41 13.48
N ILE A 92 12.11 6.24 13.49
CA ILE A 92 12.75 4.90 13.44
C ILE A 92 12.28 4.03 14.60
N SER A 93 12.24 4.55 15.83
CA SER A 93 11.85 3.75 17.01
C SER A 93 10.41 3.24 16.96
N MET A 94 9.47 3.99 16.35
CA MET A 94 8.11 3.49 16.12
C MET A 94 8.10 2.36 15.09
N MET A 95 8.86 2.48 14.02
CA MET A 95 8.97 1.47 12.97
C MET A 95 9.63 0.18 13.48
N GLU A 96 10.69 0.28 14.28
CA GLU A 96 11.33 -0.86 14.95
C GLU A 96 10.36 -1.56 15.93
N GLY A 97 9.62 -0.78 16.72
CA GLY A 97 8.56 -1.32 17.59
C GLY A 97 7.48 -2.06 16.80
N ALA A 98 7.07 -1.52 15.66
CA ALA A 98 6.12 -2.15 14.75
C ALA A 98 6.65 -3.50 14.23
N LEU A 99 7.90 -3.53 13.78
CA LEU A 99 8.56 -4.72 13.25
C LEU A 99 8.63 -5.81 14.32
N GLU A 100 9.04 -5.45 15.54
CA GLU A 100 9.09 -6.37 16.68
C GLU A 100 7.70 -6.95 16.97
N GLY A 101 6.67 -6.10 17.04
CA GLY A 101 5.29 -6.55 17.30
C GLY A 101 4.70 -7.42 16.20
N LEU A 102 5.04 -7.16 14.93
CA LEU A 102 4.53 -7.89 13.78
C LEU A 102 5.19 -9.27 13.61
N THR A 103 6.41 -9.45 14.09
CA THR A 103 7.17 -10.70 13.99
C THR A 103 6.61 -11.73 14.96
N ARG A 104 6.17 -12.88 14.43
CA ARG A 104 5.64 -14.00 15.21
C ARG A 104 6.77 -14.75 15.94
N PRO A 105 6.45 -15.59 16.96
CA PRO A 105 7.47 -16.35 17.69
C PRO A 105 8.31 -17.30 16.81
N ASP A 106 7.79 -17.73 15.67
CA ASP A 106 8.50 -18.57 14.70
C ASP A 106 9.37 -17.75 13.71
N GLY A 107 9.45 -16.44 13.90
CA GLY A 107 10.21 -15.53 13.06
C GLY A 107 9.49 -15.11 11.78
N THR A 108 8.31 -15.64 11.47
CA THR A 108 7.52 -15.25 10.29
C THR A 108 6.77 -13.93 10.53
N ARG A 109 6.54 -13.18 9.47
CA ARG A 109 5.71 -11.96 9.50
C ARG A 109 5.21 -11.60 8.10
N PRO A 110 4.11 -10.83 7.98
CA PRO A 110 3.77 -10.17 6.74
C PRO A 110 4.80 -9.10 6.35
N LEU A 111 4.77 -8.66 5.10
CA LEU A 111 5.54 -7.49 4.69
C LEU A 111 5.09 -6.25 5.47
N LEU A 112 6.05 -5.48 5.99
CA LEU A 112 5.82 -4.22 6.67
C LEU A 112 6.41 -3.07 5.85
N ILE A 113 5.56 -2.14 5.41
CA ILE A 113 5.96 -1.01 4.60
C ILE A 113 5.56 0.32 5.26
N ALA A 114 6.31 1.38 5.00
CA ALA A 114 6.04 2.69 5.58
C ALA A 114 5.49 3.67 4.54
N VAL A 115 4.42 4.39 4.88
CA VAL A 115 3.92 5.49 4.06
C VAL A 115 4.85 6.69 4.24
N THR A 116 5.44 7.17 3.14
CA THR A 116 6.32 8.34 3.14
C THR A 116 5.52 9.64 3.28
N GLN A 117 5.16 10.27 2.17
CA GLN A 117 4.20 11.36 2.13
C GLN A 117 2.96 10.94 1.35
N LEU A 118 1.78 11.37 1.80
CA LEU A 118 0.54 11.09 1.08
C LEU A 118 0.56 11.74 -0.31
N THR A 119 0.02 11.06 -1.31
CA THR A 119 -0.04 11.58 -2.69
C THR A 119 -0.88 12.85 -2.83
N SER A 120 -1.70 13.17 -1.83
CA SER A 120 -2.45 14.43 -1.70
C SER A 120 -1.63 15.58 -1.11
N THR A 121 -0.47 15.30 -0.51
CA THR A 121 0.44 16.32 0.04
C THR A 121 1.35 16.84 -1.08
N ASP A 122 1.29 18.15 -1.31
CA ASP A 122 2.21 18.90 -2.17
C ASP A 122 3.21 19.70 -1.32
N GLN A 123 4.15 20.38 -1.98
CA GLN A 123 5.18 21.18 -1.30
C GLN A 123 4.56 22.26 -0.40
N GLU A 124 3.56 22.98 -0.90
CA GLU A 124 2.90 24.06 -0.18
C GLU A 124 2.24 23.58 1.12
N ARG A 125 1.49 22.47 1.07
CA ARG A 125 0.88 21.87 2.26
C ARG A 125 1.91 21.34 3.24
N MET A 126 2.98 20.74 2.73
CA MET A 126 4.04 20.25 3.59
C MET A 126 4.74 21.39 4.37
N GLU A 127 4.97 22.52 3.71
CA GLU A 127 5.57 23.70 4.36
C GLU A 127 4.61 24.38 5.33
N ASN A 128 3.35 24.59 4.94
CA ASN A 128 2.41 25.39 5.72
C ASN A 128 1.73 24.59 6.84
N ASP A 129 1.32 23.34 6.56
CA ASP A 129 0.54 22.55 7.51
C ASP A 129 1.42 21.66 8.40
N LEU A 130 2.55 21.13 7.85
CA LEU A 130 3.47 20.27 8.58
C LEU A 130 4.73 20.99 9.05
N LEU A 131 4.95 22.24 8.64
CA LEU A 131 6.14 23.08 8.93
C LEU A 131 7.46 22.43 8.47
N ILE A 132 7.43 21.59 7.46
CA ILE A 132 8.59 20.94 6.85
C ILE A 132 9.00 21.77 5.63
N LYS A 133 10.11 22.50 5.72
CA LYS A 133 10.59 23.42 4.69
C LYS A 133 11.52 22.79 3.64
N GLU A 134 11.92 21.53 3.85
CA GLU A 134 12.76 20.81 2.90
C GLU A 134 11.95 20.44 1.63
N PRO A 135 12.60 20.30 0.47
CA PRO A 135 11.93 19.79 -0.74
C PRO A 135 11.25 18.44 -0.51
N ILE A 136 10.03 18.27 -1.04
CA ILE A 136 9.21 17.07 -0.79
C ILE A 136 9.92 15.77 -1.21
N ASP A 137 10.66 15.78 -2.30
CA ASP A 137 11.43 14.62 -2.76
C ASP A 137 12.56 14.27 -1.77
N LYS A 138 13.21 15.25 -1.17
CA LYS A 138 14.22 15.04 -0.11
C LYS A 138 13.58 14.43 1.14
N VAL A 139 12.41 14.91 1.53
CA VAL A 139 11.67 14.36 2.69
C VAL A 139 11.23 12.92 2.43
N VAL A 140 10.71 12.61 1.24
CA VAL A 140 10.32 11.26 0.86
C VAL A 140 11.51 10.31 0.90
N MET A 141 12.67 10.71 0.35
CA MET A 141 13.89 9.89 0.39
C MET A 141 14.41 9.70 1.81
N HIS A 142 14.34 10.73 2.65
CA HIS A 142 14.71 10.63 4.06
C HIS A 142 13.82 9.63 4.82
N TYR A 143 12.50 9.67 4.59
CA TYR A 143 11.56 8.72 5.19
C TYR A 143 11.77 7.28 4.68
N ALA A 144 12.07 7.11 3.39
CA ALA A 144 12.40 5.81 2.83
C ALA A 144 13.69 5.25 3.44
N HIS A 145 14.73 6.08 3.57
CA HIS A 145 15.97 5.70 4.24
C HIS A 145 15.73 5.28 5.70
N ASN A 146 14.97 6.08 6.47
CA ASN A 146 14.66 5.73 7.85
C ASN A 146 13.89 4.40 7.97
N ALA A 147 12.95 4.13 7.05
CA ALA A 147 12.24 2.87 7.00
C ALA A 147 13.18 1.68 6.69
N SER A 148 14.13 1.88 5.78
CA SER A 148 15.17 0.88 5.48
C SER A 148 16.09 0.63 6.68
N VAL A 149 16.52 1.69 7.39
CA VAL A 149 17.33 1.59 8.62
C VAL A 149 16.58 0.83 9.72
N ALA A 150 15.28 1.07 9.87
CA ALA A 150 14.43 0.37 10.84
C ALA A 150 14.17 -1.11 10.46
N GLY A 151 14.63 -1.58 9.29
CA GLY A 151 14.50 -2.96 8.83
C GLY A 151 13.15 -3.30 8.19
N LEU A 152 12.39 -2.31 7.73
CA LEU A 152 11.15 -2.53 6.99
C LEU A 152 11.44 -3.08 5.58
N ASP A 153 10.40 -3.66 4.97
CA ASP A 153 10.52 -4.29 3.64
C ASP A 153 10.41 -3.28 2.48
N GLY A 154 9.85 -2.11 2.73
CA GLY A 154 9.63 -1.13 1.68
C GLY A 154 8.82 0.09 2.12
N VAL A 155 8.37 0.87 1.14
CA VAL A 155 7.55 2.07 1.35
C VAL A 155 6.36 2.16 0.41
N VAL A 156 5.35 2.92 0.84
CA VAL A 156 4.33 3.49 -0.05
C VAL A 156 4.83 4.86 -0.47
N CYS A 157 4.97 5.07 -1.76
CA CYS A 157 5.43 6.33 -2.35
C CYS A 157 4.70 6.63 -3.66
N SER A 158 4.84 7.82 -4.22
CA SER A 158 4.36 8.10 -5.57
C SER A 158 5.11 7.25 -6.61
N PRO A 159 4.46 6.84 -7.71
CA PRO A 159 5.17 6.17 -8.80
C PRO A 159 6.40 6.96 -9.31
N LEU A 160 6.32 8.31 -9.30
CA LEU A 160 7.43 9.19 -9.70
C LEU A 160 8.69 9.05 -8.81
N GLU A 161 8.54 8.51 -7.62
CA GLU A 161 9.59 8.41 -6.60
C GLU A 161 10.23 7.01 -6.56
N ALA A 162 9.58 5.98 -7.16
CA ALA A 162 9.99 4.58 -7.02
C ALA A 162 11.46 4.33 -7.43
N GLY A 163 11.91 4.85 -8.57
CA GLY A 163 13.30 4.70 -9.02
C GLY A 163 14.31 5.30 -8.02
N LYS A 164 14.03 6.51 -7.50
CA LYS A 164 14.89 7.16 -6.50
C LYS A 164 14.91 6.39 -5.16
N VAL A 165 13.80 5.74 -4.78
CA VAL A 165 13.75 4.88 -3.59
C VAL A 165 14.71 3.71 -3.76
N HIS A 166 14.72 3.04 -4.91
CA HIS A 166 15.66 1.95 -5.20
C HIS A 166 17.12 2.43 -5.22
N GLU A 167 17.39 3.59 -5.82
CA GLU A 167 18.72 4.20 -5.77
C GLU A 167 19.19 4.48 -4.33
N THR A 168 18.29 4.89 -3.45
CA THR A 168 18.60 5.28 -2.06
C THR A 168 18.69 4.08 -1.11
N CYS A 169 17.78 3.11 -1.25
CA CYS A 169 17.60 2.01 -0.29
C CYS A 169 18.00 0.63 -0.84
N GLY A 170 18.33 0.57 -2.14
CA GLY A 170 18.68 -0.67 -2.84
C GLY A 170 17.49 -1.35 -3.52
N GLU A 171 17.80 -2.12 -4.58
CA GLU A 171 16.82 -2.79 -5.48
C GLU A 171 15.86 -3.77 -4.79
N LYS A 172 16.17 -4.23 -3.59
CA LYS A 172 15.33 -5.17 -2.83
C LYS A 172 14.32 -4.48 -1.91
N PHE A 173 14.46 -3.16 -1.73
CA PHE A 173 13.56 -2.38 -0.89
C PHE A 173 12.31 -2.02 -1.68
N LEU A 174 11.17 -2.60 -1.30
CA LEU A 174 9.93 -2.60 -2.09
C LEU A 174 9.29 -1.22 -2.21
N THR A 175 8.73 -0.95 -3.37
CA THR A 175 7.91 0.22 -3.63
C THR A 175 6.47 -0.19 -3.93
N VAL A 176 5.53 0.37 -3.17
CA VAL A 176 4.08 0.19 -3.36
C VAL A 176 3.49 1.54 -3.78
N THR A 177 2.98 1.64 -5.00
CA THR A 177 2.65 2.92 -5.60
C THR A 177 1.16 3.04 -5.92
N PRO A 178 0.41 3.86 -5.17
CA PRO A 178 -0.98 4.23 -5.48
C PRO A 178 -1.03 5.34 -6.54
N GLY A 179 -2.25 5.72 -6.94
CA GLY A 179 -2.43 6.83 -7.89
C GLY A 179 -2.28 6.41 -9.36
N VAL A 180 -2.40 5.12 -9.66
CA VAL A 180 -2.32 4.59 -11.02
C VAL A 180 -3.66 4.77 -11.73
N ARG A 181 -3.60 5.23 -13.00
CA ARG A 181 -4.75 5.44 -13.88
C ARG A 181 -4.42 4.93 -15.28
N PHE A 182 -5.43 4.50 -16.04
CA PHE A 182 -5.24 4.24 -17.46
C PHE A 182 -5.07 5.56 -18.24
N ALA A 183 -4.37 5.51 -19.36
CA ALA A 183 -4.12 6.71 -20.18
C ALA A 183 -5.41 7.35 -20.73
N ASP A 184 -6.46 6.55 -20.91
CA ASP A 184 -7.80 6.93 -21.38
C ASP A 184 -8.81 7.11 -20.24
N GLY A 185 -8.35 7.10 -18.97
CA GLY A 185 -9.19 7.15 -17.79
C GLY A 185 -9.27 8.54 -17.12
N ASP A 186 -10.24 8.69 -16.22
CA ASP A 186 -10.40 9.90 -15.42
C ASP A 186 -9.30 9.99 -14.33
N ILE A 187 -8.69 11.16 -14.21
CA ILE A 187 -7.65 11.46 -13.21
C ILE A 187 -8.24 11.51 -11.80
N GLY A 188 -9.49 12.00 -11.66
CA GLY A 188 -10.17 12.15 -10.38
C GLY A 188 -9.45 13.11 -9.42
N ASP A 189 -9.36 12.71 -8.15
CA ASP A 189 -8.76 13.49 -7.04
C ASP A 189 -7.23 13.37 -6.92
N GLN A 190 -6.59 12.59 -7.79
CA GLN A 190 -5.14 12.36 -7.76
C GLN A 190 -4.38 13.46 -8.51
N LYS A 191 -3.38 14.06 -7.86
CA LYS A 191 -2.52 15.09 -8.46
C LYS A 191 -1.28 14.53 -9.15
N ARG A 192 -0.83 13.34 -8.76
CA ARG A 192 0.38 12.66 -9.25
C ARG A 192 0.00 11.27 -9.76
N VAL A 193 -0.47 11.21 -11.00
CA VAL A 193 -0.94 9.98 -11.66
C VAL A 193 0.07 9.45 -12.64
N MET A 194 0.04 8.15 -12.87
CA MET A 194 0.88 7.44 -13.83
C MET A 194 0.12 6.22 -14.36
N THR A 195 0.39 5.82 -15.59
CA THR A 195 -0.17 4.58 -16.14
C THR A 195 0.54 3.34 -15.58
N PRO A 196 -0.10 2.15 -15.64
CA PRO A 196 0.56 0.92 -15.21
C PRO A 196 1.88 0.67 -15.94
N ALA A 197 1.92 0.92 -17.27
CA ALA A 197 3.11 0.77 -18.08
C ALA A 197 4.25 1.74 -17.67
N GLU A 198 3.91 2.99 -17.35
CA GLU A 198 4.89 3.96 -16.85
C GLU A 198 5.41 3.56 -15.46
N ALA A 199 4.53 3.12 -14.55
CA ALA A 199 4.92 2.62 -13.23
C ALA A 199 5.87 1.41 -13.34
N LYS A 200 5.61 0.49 -14.29
CA LYS A 200 6.52 -0.60 -14.65
C LYS A 200 7.89 -0.09 -15.07
N LYS A 201 7.92 0.90 -15.96
CA LYS A 201 9.17 1.47 -16.54
C LYS A 201 10.02 2.16 -15.48
N ILE A 202 9.41 2.84 -14.50
CA ILE A 202 10.12 3.53 -13.42
C ILE A 202 10.58 2.54 -12.33
N GLY A 203 10.08 1.30 -12.33
CA GLY A 203 10.54 0.27 -11.41
C GLY A 203 9.66 0.04 -10.20
N SER A 204 8.39 0.46 -10.20
CA SER A 204 7.46 0.08 -9.12
C SER A 204 7.36 -1.44 -8.98
N ASP A 205 7.34 -1.95 -7.72
CA ASP A 205 7.17 -3.38 -7.44
C ASP A 205 5.71 -3.78 -7.32
N TYR A 206 4.91 -2.92 -6.68
CA TYR A 206 3.46 -3.09 -6.57
C TYR A 206 2.75 -1.81 -6.97
N ILE A 207 1.64 -1.95 -7.69
CA ILE A 207 0.74 -0.82 -7.94
C ILE A 207 -0.58 -1.05 -7.21
N VAL A 208 -1.15 0.01 -6.64
CA VAL A 208 -2.47 -0.02 -5.98
C VAL A 208 -3.47 0.71 -6.85
N VAL A 209 -4.46 -0.01 -7.36
CA VAL A 209 -5.45 0.50 -8.31
C VAL A 209 -6.86 0.37 -7.71
N GLY A 210 -7.55 1.49 -7.57
CA GLY A 210 -8.93 1.56 -7.08
C GLY A 210 -9.94 1.72 -8.23
N ARG A 211 -10.56 2.89 -8.32
CA ARG A 211 -11.65 3.23 -9.26
C ARG A 211 -11.42 2.79 -10.72
N PRO A 212 -10.21 2.85 -11.31
CA PRO A 212 -10.01 2.31 -12.66
C PRO A 212 -10.40 0.85 -12.83
N ILE A 213 -10.39 0.07 -11.75
CA ILE A 213 -10.86 -1.33 -11.72
C ILE A 213 -12.25 -1.42 -11.07
N THR A 214 -12.42 -0.85 -9.87
CA THR A 214 -13.64 -1.06 -9.07
C THR A 214 -14.88 -0.41 -9.65
N ALA A 215 -14.74 0.70 -10.39
CA ALA A 215 -15.82 1.41 -11.06
C ALA A 215 -15.90 1.12 -12.57
N ALA A 216 -15.09 0.22 -13.11
CA ALA A 216 -15.12 -0.16 -14.51
C ALA A 216 -16.43 -0.93 -14.85
N ALA A 217 -16.93 -0.75 -16.06
CA ALA A 217 -18.07 -1.53 -16.57
C ALA A 217 -17.79 -3.04 -16.54
N ASP A 218 -16.55 -3.43 -16.83
CA ASP A 218 -16.03 -4.81 -16.70
C ASP A 218 -14.76 -4.78 -15.84
N PRO A 219 -14.87 -4.97 -14.53
CA PRO A 219 -13.72 -4.89 -13.64
C PRO A 219 -12.69 -6.02 -13.83
N VAL A 220 -13.12 -7.17 -14.36
CA VAL A 220 -12.22 -8.28 -14.63
C VAL A 220 -11.28 -7.91 -15.78
N LYS A 221 -11.84 -7.41 -16.89
CA LYS A 221 -11.02 -6.93 -18.02
C LYS A 221 -10.13 -5.75 -17.66
N ALA A 222 -10.63 -4.83 -16.82
CA ALA A 222 -9.82 -3.71 -16.36
C ALA A 222 -8.63 -4.19 -15.51
N TYR A 223 -8.83 -5.18 -14.64
CA TYR A 223 -7.75 -5.80 -13.88
C TYR A 223 -6.75 -6.54 -14.78
N GLU A 224 -7.23 -7.32 -15.74
CA GLU A 224 -6.39 -8.04 -16.70
C GLU A 224 -5.53 -7.07 -17.51
N ARG A 225 -6.13 -6.01 -18.06
CA ARG A 225 -5.40 -4.93 -18.74
C ARG A 225 -4.31 -4.34 -17.83
N CYS A 226 -4.64 -4.07 -16.57
CA CYS A 226 -3.69 -3.52 -15.62
C CYS A 226 -2.51 -4.48 -15.38
N CYS A 227 -2.77 -5.78 -15.26
CA CYS A 227 -1.74 -6.80 -15.13
C CYS A 227 -0.86 -6.89 -16.40
N ASP A 228 -1.46 -6.89 -17.58
CA ASP A 228 -0.74 -6.95 -18.85
C ASP A 228 0.18 -5.74 -19.04
N GLU A 229 -0.31 -4.54 -18.75
CA GLU A 229 0.48 -3.30 -18.84
C GLU A 229 1.59 -3.23 -17.78
N PHE A 230 1.37 -3.74 -16.58
CA PHE A 230 2.32 -3.61 -15.46
C PHE A 230 3.27 -4.79 -15.33
N ILE A 231 2.76 -6.01 -15.40
CA ILE A 231 3.57 -7.24 -15.25
C ILE A 231 4.13 -7.67 -16.60
N GLY A 232 3.28 -7.70 -17.65
CA GLY A 232 3.59 -7.93 -19.06
C GLY A 232 3.87 -9.31 -19.41
#